data_8f8de0621517b21b9421eeb7af6d0aa9
#
_entry.id   8f8de0621517b21b9421eeb7af6d0aa9
#
_cell.length_a   1.000
_cell.length_b   1.000
_cell.length_c   1.000
_cell.angle_alpha   90.00
_cell.angle_beta   90.00
_cell.angle_gamma   90.00
#
_symmetry.space_group_name_H-M   'P 1'
#
loop_
_entity.id
_entity.type
_entity.pdbx_description
1 polymer ?
#
loop_
_entity_poly.entity_id
_entity_poly.type
_entity_poly.pdbx_seq_one_letter_code
_entity_poly.pdbx_strand_id
1 'polypeptide(L)'
;MIYFVTANTELFTNDTYKIIGVDESLSLLSKEKMLQADSETDMLDPHLGSLLLFQLGSISKEWQVVIDCTTIDIRLYKEILESKYLIGHNLKFDLQWLYNYSIVPRKVYDTMIVEQLLYLGYPKGIISYSLQSVAKRRLDIYIDKTVRGQIRYKKFANEVIKYGADDVVYLYDIMILQLKECKEKECLVGAKLECDVVPAMAYLEWCGIKLDEDKWKNKMKKDKENLNKAIEDINNFVIKTPSLSKYHYYENSLFPEYCGERVTINWDSPKQVVEIAQILGFNTTVKDKKTGEEKDSVLEKHLSTQKGINDEFLNLYFKYQEYSKVVSSFGQGHLNSINPITGRLHTVYQQIGAASGRMSCGSKQSNNDLAKYKKLKPSEVSYPNMQQLPANEETRSSFVSENNNLFCSADYSA
;
A
#
# COMPACT_ATOMS: atom_id res chain seq x y z
N MET A 1 -31.24 -4.10 17.07
CA MET A 1 -31.19 -3.02 18.08
C MET A 1 -29.79 -2.44 18.12
N ILE A 2 -29.66 -1.10 18.02
CA ILE A 2 -28.34 -0.46 18.12
C ILE A 2 -28.12 -0.02 19.57
N TYR A 3 -27.00 -0.37 20.13
CA TYR A 3 -26.53 0.09 21.44
C TYR A 3 -25.35 1.02 21.25
N PHE A 4 -25.40 2.21 21.86
CA PHE A 4 -24.32 3.16 21.83
C PHE A 4 -23.67 3.29 23.21
N VAL A 5 -22.34 3.19 23.27
CA VAL A 5 -21.57 3.26 24.51
C VAL A 5 -20.74 4.55 24.49
N THR A 6 -21.11 5.51 25.31
CA THR A 6 -20.45 6.82 25.41
C THR A 6 -20.51 7.34 26.84
N ALA A 7 -19.54 8.15 27.25
CA ALA A 7 -19.60 8.88 28.51
C ALA A 7 -20.44 10.18 28.42
N ASN A 8 -20.75 10.64 27.21
CA ASN A 8 -21.50 11.87 26.97
C ASN A 8 -23.02 11.61 26.81
N THR A 9 -23.63 10.96 27.76
CA THR A 9 -25.03 10.51 27.68
C THR A 9 -26.05 11.60 27.45
N GLU A 10 -25.76 12.84 27.91
CA GLU A 10 -26.67 14.00 27.80
C GLU A 10 -26.73 14.58 26.38
N LEU A 11 -25.72 14.30 25.53
CA LEU A 11 -25.65 14.85 24.19
C LEU A 11 -26.43 14.04 23.15
N PHE A 12 -26.83 12.82 23.51
CA PHE A 12 -27.41 11.85 22.59
C PHE A 12 -28.79 11.40 23.06
N THR A 13 -29.82 11.98 22.48
CA THR A 13 -31.20 11.56 22.66
C THR A 13 -31.78 11.14 21.33
N ASN A 14 -32.13 9.85 21.16
CA ASN A 14 -32.64 9.37 19.89
C ASN A 14 -33.41 8.05 20.08
N ASP A 15 -34.44 7.83 19.26
CA ASP A 15 -35.21 6.60 19.20
C ASP A 15 -34.52 5.51 18.36
N THR A 16 -33.41 5.83 17.67
CA THR A 16 -32.72 4.90 16.76
C THR A 16 -31.78 3.95 17.47
N TYR A 17 -31.23 4.35 18.62
CA TYR A 17 -30.31 3.57 19.44
C TYR A 17 -30.57 3.75 20.94
N LYS A 18 -30.16 2.77 21.74
CA LYS A 18 -30.19 2.83 23.21
C LYS A 18 -28.76 3.06 23.73
N ILE A 19 -28.60 4.05 24.63
CA ILE A 19 -27.33 4.23 25.34
C ILE A 19 -27.25 3.19 26.46
N ILE A 20 -26.10 2.49 26.53
CA ILE A 20 -25.81 1.50 27.58
C ILE A 20 -24.42 1.76 28.17
N GLY A 21 -24.19 1.25 29.38
CA GLY A 21 -22.88 1.28 30.02
C GLY A 21 -21.91 0.24 29.48
N VAL A 22 -20.63 0.42 29.83
CA VAL A 22 -19.56 -0.52 29.44
C VAL A 22 -19.86 -1.94 29.92
N ASP A 23 -20.25 -2.13 31.20
CA ASP A 23 -20.51 -3.45 31.77
C ASP A 23 -21.70 -4.18 31.09
N GLU A 24 -22.77 -3.44 30.75
CA GLU A 24 -23.90 -4.00 29.99
C GLU A 24 -23.46 -4.44 28.61
N SER A 25 -22.63 -3.63 27.91
CA SER A 25 -22.11 -3.97 26.60
C SER A 25 -21.16 -5.18 26.64
N LEU A 26 -20.26 -5.24 27.62
CA LEU A 26 -19.38 -6.41 27.84
C LEU A 26 -20.18 -7.70 28.12
N SER A 27 -21.24 -7.61 28.90
CA SER A 27 -22.15 -8.75 29.16
C SER A 27 -22.82 -9.24 27.87
N LEU A 28 -23.22 -8.36 26.96
CA LEU A 28 -23.78 -8.75 25.67
C LEU A 28 -22.71 -9.43 24.79
N LEU A 29 -21.55 -8.80 24.63
CA LEU A 29 -20.45 -9.27 23.80
C LEU A 29 -19.88 -10.61 24.28
N SER A 30 -19.85 -10.85 25.59
CA SER A 30 -19.32 -12.10 26.18
C SER A 30 -20.08 -13.35 25.76
N LYS A 31 -21.37 -13.22 25.46
CA LYS A 31 -22.25 -14.35 25.07
C LYS A 31 -21.92 -14.88 23.66
N GLU A 32 -21.34 -14.06 22.81
CA GLU A 32 -21.00 -14.46 21.45
C GLU A 32 -19.63 -15.16 21.36
N LYS A 33 -19.52 -16.12 20.44
CA LYS A 33 -18.22 -16.72 20.08
C LYS A 33 -17.53 -15.97 18.95
N MET A 34 -18.32 -15.35 18.08
CA MET A 34 -17.89 -14.61 16.91
C MET A 34 -18.57 -13.24 16.93
N LEU A 35 -17.86 -12.21 16.52
CA LEU A 35 -18.34 -10.84 16.44
C LEU A 35 -18.02 -10.26 15.07
N GLN A 36 -18.95 -9.56 14.49
CA GLN A 36 -18.71 -8.73 13.32
C GLN A 36 -18.06 -7.43 13.79
N ALA A 37 -16.99 -6.96 13.13
CA ALA A 37 -16.19 -5.82 13.59
C ALA A 37 -15.82 -4.87 12.46
N ASP A 38 -15.86 -3.56 12.77
CA ASP A 38 -15.41 -2.45 11.90
C ASP A 38 -14.96 -1.26 12.76
N SER A 39 -14.28 -0.29 12.19
CA SER A 39 -13.84 0.91 12.89
C SER A 39 -13.99 2.18 12.05
N GLU A 40 -14.25 3.32 12.73
CA GLU A 40 -14.25 4.64 12.12
C GLU A 40 -13.14 5.51 12.72
N THR A 41 -12.43 6.22 11.85
CA THR A 41 -11.21 6.96 12.20
C THR A 41 -11.19 8.34 11.55
N ASP A 42 -10.42 9.26 12.09
CA ASP A 42 -10.25 10.60 11.52
C ASP A 42 -9.17 10.66 10.41
N MET A 43 -8.24 9.71 10.40
CA MET A 43 -7.19 9.55 9.40
C MET A 43 -7.06 8.08 8.96
N LEU A 44 -6.31 7.84 7.90
CA LEU A 44 -5.99 6.47 7.45
C LEU A 44 -4.71 5.93 8.11
N ASP A 45 -3.82 6.82 8.56
CA ASP A 45 -2.57 6.46 9.24
C ASP A 45 -2.82 6.32 10.75
N PRO A 46 -2.69 5.10 11.32
CA PRO A 46 -2.99 4.84 12.72
C PRO A 46 -2.03 5.55 13.69
N HIS A 47 -0.84 5.97 13.25
CA HIS A 47 0.12 6.68 14.08
C HIS A 47 -0.11 8.19 14.11
N LEU A 48 -0.89 8.73 13.16
CA LEU A 48 -1.16 10.17 13.04
C LEU A 48 -2.57 10.56 13.41
N GLY A 49 -3.50 9.61 13.37
CA GLY A 49 -4.92 9.83 13.63
C GLY A 49 -5.41 9.26 14.94
N SER A 50 -6.73 9.24 15.09
CA SER A 50 -7.46 8.75 16.26
C SER A 50 -8.54 7.76 15.85
N LEU A 51 -8.72 6.71 16.65
CA LEU A 51 -9.87 5.82 16.58
C LEU A 51 -11.09 6.59 17.15
N LEU A 52 -12.12 6.76 16.33
CA LEU A 52 -13.31 7.51 16.72
C LEU A 52 -14.42 6.59 17.24
N LEU A 53 -14.78 5.59 16.44
CA LEU A 53 -15.78 4.60 16.80
C LEU A 53 -15.24 3.20 16.55
N PHE A 54 -15.68 2.24 17.38
CA PHE A 54 -15.45 0.82 17.13
C PHE A 54 -16.78 0.07 17.22
N GLN A 55 -17.14 -0.66 16.18
CA GLN A 55 -18.42 -1.32 16.04
C GLN A 55 -18.29 -2.81 16.18
N LEU A 56 -19.22 -3.42 16.93
CA LEU A 56 -19.32 -4.86 17.11
C LEU A 56 -20.76 -5.32 16.88
N GLY A 57 -20.97 -6.31 16.03
CA GLY A 57 -22.28 -6.85 15.72
C GLY A 57 -22.41 -8.31 16.09
N SER A 58 -23.62 -8.73 16.55
CA SER A 58 -23.96 -10.14 16.72
C SER A 58 -24.11 -10.83 15.37
N ILE A 59 -23.78 -12.13 15.31
CA ILE A 59 -23.99 -12.93 14.10
C ILE A 59 -25.49 -13.16 13.82
N SER A 60 -26.35 -13.09 14.84
CA SER A 60 -27.81 -13.16 14.71
C SER A 60 -28.43 -11.88 14.17
N LYS A 61 -27.67 -10.76 14.10
CA LYS A 61 -28.10 -9.40 13.73
C LYS A 61 -29.11 -8.77 14.71
N GLU A 62 -29.36 -9.39 15.85
CA GLU A 62 -30.30 -8.87 16.84
C GLU A 62 -29.82 -7.54 17.43
N TRP A 63 -28.50 -7.37 17.53
CA TRP A 63 -27.93 -6.15 18.09
C TRP A 63 -26.57 -5.80 17.47
N GLN A 64 -26.26 -4.51 17.51
CA GLN A 64 -24.97 -3.90 17.22
C GLN A 64 -24.56 -3.00 18.40
N VAL A 65 -23.30 -3.04 18.80
CA VAL A 65 -22.71 -2.17 19.81
C VAL A 65 -21.76 -1.23 19.09
N VAL A 66 -21.98 0.08 19.22
CA VAL A 66 -21.12 1.15 18.72
C VAL A 66 -20.45 1.82 19.92
N ILE A 67 -19.14 1.79 19.98
CA ILE A 67 -18.34 2.32 21.09
C ILE A 67 -17.74 3.66 20.66
N ASP A 68 -18.03 4.71 21.41
CA ASP A 68 -17.42 6.03 21.27
C ASP A 68 -16.00 6.01 21.86
N CYS A 69 -15.00 5.73 21.04
CA CYS A 69 -13.60 5.65 21.47
C CYS A 69 -12.99 7.02 21.83
N THR A 70 -13.71 8.11 21.62
CA THR A 70 -13.27 9.45 22.08
C THR A 70 -13.53 9.69 23.55
N THR A 71 -14.47 8.94 24.15
CA THR A 71 -14.88 9.08 25.55
C THR A 71 -14.73 7.78 26.34
N ILE A 72 -14.73 6.64 25.67
CA ILE A 72 -14.57 5.31 26.27
C ILE A 72 -13.21 4.73 25.87
N ASP A 73 -12.45 4.29 26.86
CA ASP A 73 -11.19 3.62 26.58
C ASP A 73 -11.43 2.20 26.01
N ILE A 74 -11.06 2.03 24.74
CA ILE A 74 -11.25 0.74 24.05
C ILE A 74 -10.50 -0.42 24.74
N ARG A 75 -9.48 -0.15 25.56
CA ARG A 75 -8.75 -1.17 26.32
C ARG A 75 -9.64 -1.94 27.29
N LEU A 76 -10.77 -1.37 27.70
CA LEU A 76 -11.79 -2.08 28.51
C LEU A 76 -12.36 -3.30 27.78
N TYR A 77 -12.29 -3.34 26.45
CA TYR A 77 -12.77 -4.43 25.60
C TYR A 77 -11.68 -5.41 25.19
N LYS A 78 -10.44 -5.24 25.69
CA LYS A 78 -9.27 -6.04 25.26
C LYS A 78 -9.53 -7.54 25.34
N GLU A 79 -10.01 -8.03 26.47
CA GLU A 79 -10.26 -9.48 26.68
C GLU A 79 -11.28 -10.02 25.67
N ILE A 80 -12.35 -9.27 25.41
CA ILE A 80 -13.35 -9.63 24.39
C ILE A 80 -12.71 -9.69 23.01
N LEU A 81 -12.03 -8.62 22.60
CA LEU A 81 -11.45 -8.48 21.25
C LEU A 81 -10.36 -9.53 20.96
N GLU A 82 -9.59 -9.93 21.98
CA GLU A 82 -8.53 -10.93 21.83
C GLU A 82 -9.04 -12.38 21.93
N SER A 83 -10.14 -12.62 22.66
CA SER A 83 -10.67 -13.98 22.85
C SER A 83 -11.62 -14.43 21.75
N LYS A 84 -12.38 -13.50 21.15
CA LYS A 84 -13.42 -13.80 20.17
C LYS A 84 -12.84 -13.96 18.75
N TYR A 85 -13.64 -14.58 17.87
CA TYR A 85 -13.37 -14.64 16.45
C TYR A 85 -13.99 -13.40 15.78
N LEU A 86 -13.16 -12.53 15.19
CA LEU A 86 -13.62 -11.29 14.57
C LEU A 86 -13.85 -11.49 13.07
N ILE A 87 -15.01 -11.07 12.58
CA ILE A 87 -15.36 -11.08 11.17
C ILE A 87 -15.43 -9.63 10.70
N GLY A 88 -14.63 -9.27 9.70
CA GLY A 88 -14.62 -7.92 9.18
C GLY A 88 -14.36 -7.85 7.67
N HIS A 89 -14.18 -6.64 7.18
CA HIS A 89 -13.91 -6.39 5.78
C HIS A 89 -12.72 -5.46 5.64
N ASN A 90 -11.55 -5.97 5.21
CA ASN A 90 -10.25 -5.31 5.27
C ASN A 90 -9.78 -5.09 6.72
N LEU A 91 -9.97 -6.11 7.56
CA LEU A 91 -9.63 -6.08 8.99
C LEU A 91 -8.17 -5.68 9.27
N LYS A 92 -7.29 -5.85 8.33
CA LYS A 92 -5.91 -5.37 8.44
C LYS A 92 -5.86 -3.89 8.85
N PHE A 93 -6.78 -3.06 8.34
CA PHE A 93 -6.91 -1.66 8.72
C PHE A 93 -7.31 -1.50 10.19
N ASP A 94 -8.38 -2.16 10.61
CA ASP A 94 -8.93 -2.06 11.96
C ASP A 94 -7.97 -2.56 13.04
N LEU A 95 -7.26 -3.67 12.74
CA LEU A 95 -6.27 -4.24 13.66
C LEU A 95 -5.12 -3.29 13.95
N GLN A 96 -4.66 -2.49 12.97
CA GLN A 96 -3.59 -1.51 13.19
C GLN A 96 -4.00 -0.44 14.20
N TRP A 97 -5.26 -0.03 14.23
CA TRP A 97 -5.78 0.89 15.25
C TRP A 97 -5.80 0.26 16.64
N LEU A 98 -6.22 -1.00 16.75
CA LEU A 98 -6.23 -1.74 18.01
C LEU A 98 -4.83 -1.94 18.58
N TYR A 99 -3.79 -2.08 17.72
CA TYR A 99 -2.41 -2.23 18.18
C TYR A 99 -1.89 -0.99 18.92
N ASN A 100 -2.40 0.22 18.62
CA ASN A 100 -2.07 1.42 19.39
C ASN A 100 -2.51 1.33 20.86
N TYR A 101 -3.50 0.49 21.16
CA TYR A 101 -4.02 0.24 22.51
C TYR A 101 -3.52 -1.09 23.09
N SER A 102 -2.51 -1.71 22.47
CA SER A 102 -1.98 -3.03 22.87
C SER A 102 -3.04 -4.13 22.88
N ILE A 103 -4.01 -4.06 21.99
CA ILE A 103 -5.03 -5.07 21.75
C ILE A 103 -4.64 -5.84 20.48
N VAL A 104 -4.45 -7.17 20.59
CA VAL A 104 -3.87 -8.00 19.53
C VAL A 104 -4.80 -9.18 19.18
N PRO A 105 -5.89 -8.95 18.46
CA PRO A 105 -6.76 -10.05 17.99
C PRO A 105 -5.98 -10.98 17.05
N ARG A 106 -6.17 -12.30 17.23
CA ARG A 106 -5.46 -13.33 16.45
C ARG A 106 -6.38 -14.23 15.64
N LYS A 107 -7.67 -14.22 15.92
CA LYS A 107 -8.67 -15.06 15.26
C LYS A 107 -9.57 -14.18 14.42
N VAL A 108 -9.32 -14.15 13.13
CA VAL A 108 -10.02 -13.23 12.22
C VAL A 108 -10.51 -13.94 10.95
N TYR A 109 -11.60 -13.44 10.40
CA TYR A 109 -12.05 -13.73 9.05
C TYR A 109 -12.20 -12.40 8.30
N ASP A 110 -11.48 -12.25 7.22
CA ASP A 110 -11.52 -11.03 6.40
C ASP A 110 -12.28 -11.33 5.09
N THR A 111 -13.49 -10.77 5.01
CA THR A 111 -14.37 -10.99 3.85
C THR A 111 -13.80 -10.38 2.56
N MET A 112 -12.95 -9.35 2.62
CA MET A 112 -12.29 -8.79 1.44
C MET A 112 -11.20 -9.73 0.91
N ILE A 113 -10.37 -10.27 1.78
CA ILE A 113 -9.27 -11.18 1.40
C ILE A 113 -9.83 -12.49 0.80
N VAL A 114 -10.85 -13.07 1.43
CA VAL A 114 -11.48 -14.27 0.90
C VAL A 114 -12.18 -14.01 -0.44
N GLU A 115 -12.80 -12.83 -0.61
CA GLU A 115 -13.37 -12.45 -1.90
C GLU A 115 -12.29 -12.32 -2.98
N GLN A 116 -11.12 -11.75 -2.65
CA GLN A 116 -9.99 -11.66 -3.58
C GLN A 116 -9.45 -13.04 -3.96
N LEU A 117 -9.41 -13.98 -3.02
CA LEU A 117 -9.01 -15.37 -3.27
C LEU A 117 -9.99 -16.07 -4.24
N LEU A 118 -11.29 -15.91 -4.03
CA LEU A 118 -12.33 -16.52 -4.88
C LEU A 118 -12.32 -16.01 -6.32
N TYR A 119 -11.82 -14.80 -6.55
CA TYR A 119 -11.64 -14.18 -7.88
C TYR A 119 -10.17 -14.11 -8.31
N LEU A 120 -9.32 -14.95 -7.73
CA LEU A 120 -7.92 -15.03 -8.13
C LEU A 120 -7.79 -15.40 -9.62
N GLY A 121 -6.88 -14.71 -10.34
CA GLY A 121 -6.68 -14.91 -11.78
C GLY A 121 -7.54 -14.01 -12.68
N TYR A 122 -8.57 -13.36 -12.15
CA TYR A 122 -9.31 -12.36 -12.93
C TYR A 122 -8.46 -11.12 -13.22
N PRO A 123 -8.65 -10.46 -14.38
CA PRO A 123 -7.92 -9.24 -14.68
C PRO A 123 -8.20 -8.14 -13.66
N LYS A 124 -7.16 -7.40 -13.26
CA LYS A 124 -7.29 -6.30 -12.29
C LYS A 124 -8.25 -5.22 -12.81
N GLY A 125 -9.06 -4.69 -11.90
CA GLY A 125 -9.99 -3.59 -12.18
C GLY A 125 -11.37 -4.03 -12.69
N ILE A 126 -11.58 -5.31 -12.97
CA ILE A 126 -12.92 -5.83 -13.38
C ILE A 126 -13.79 -6.05 -12.14
N ILE A 127 -13.20 -6.58 -11.06
CA ILE A 127 -13.93 -6.89 -9.83
C ILE A 127 -13.62 -5.83 -8.78
N SER A 128 -14.65 -5.22 -8.21
CA SER A 128 -14.54 -4.38 -7.02
C SER A 128 -14.69 -5.22 -5.76
N TYR A 129 -13.79 -5.00 -4.81
CA TYR A 129 -13.73 -5.70 -3.52
C TYR A 129 -14.18 -4.81 -2.36
N SER A 130 -14.79 -3.65 -2.60
CA SER A 130 -15.39 -2.84 -1.53
C SER A 130 -16.53 -3.59 -0.84
N LEU A 131 -16.77 -3.35 0.45
CA LEU A 131 -17.87 -3.99 1.20
C LEU A 131 -19.21 -3.83 0.49
N GLN A 132 -19.51 -2.62 -0.04
CA GLN A 132 -20.72 -2.37 -0.83
C GLN A 132 -20.82 -3.30 -2.06
N SER A 133 -19.72 -3.47 -2.81
CA SER A 133 -19.70 -4.31 -4.00
C SER A 133 -19.83 -5.79 -3.68
N VAL A 134 -19.22 -6.21 -2.56
CA VAL A 134 -19.29 -7.60 -2.08
C VAL A 134 -20.71 -7.90 -1.55
N ALA A 135 -21.29 -7.03 -0.74
CA ALA A 135 -22.66 -7.17 -0.23
C ALA A 135 -23.70 -7.22 -1.39
N LYS A 136 -23.54 -6.34 -2.39
CA LYS A 136 -24.39 -6.37 -3.58
C LYS A 136 -24.27 -7.68 -4.36
N ARG A 137 -23.04 -8.17 -4.55
CA ARG A 137 -22.78 -9.40 -5.30
C ARG A 137 -23.24 -10.65 -4.56
N ARG A 138 -23.05 -10.71 -3.24
CA ARG A 138 -23.30 -11.88 -2.41
C ARG A 138 -24.73 -11.96 -1.88
N LEU A 139 -25.32 -10.83 -1.52
CA LEU A 139 -26.60 -10.76 -0.79
C LEU A 139 -27.68 -9.97 -1.53
N ASP A 140 -27.34 -9.32 -2.65
CA ASP A 140 -28.19 -8.35 -3.37
C ASP A 140 -28.62 -7.16 -2.50
N ILE A 141 -27.78 -6.76 -1.54
CA ILE A 141 -28.03 -5.68 -0.61
C ILE A 141 -27.19 -4.45 -1.02
N TYR A 142 -27.82 -3.27 -0.96
CA TYR A 142 -27.16 -1.98 -1.13
C TYR A 142 -26.80 -1.39 0.22
N ILE A 143 -25.49 -1.13 0.46
CA ILE A 143 -24.99 -0.43 1.65
C ILE A 143 -24.73 1.01 1.25
N ASP A 144 -25.39 1.96 1.93
CA ASP A 144 -25.18 3.40 1.69
C ASP A 144 -23.87 3.87 2.31
N LYS A 145 -22.98 4.40 1.49
CA LYS A 145 -21.67 4.95 1.89
C LYS A 145 -21.60 6.49 1.86
N THR A 146 -22.72 7.17 1.66
CA THR A 146 -22.76 8.65 1.55
C THR A 146 -22.33 9.37 2.82
N VAL A 147 -22.52 8.75 3.98
CA VAL A 147 -22.15 9.29 5.31
C VAL A 147 -20.65 9.23 5.58
N ARG A 148 -19.92 8.28 4.98
CA ARG A 148 -18.48 8.03 5.26
C ARG A 148 -17.61 9.29 5.15
N GLY A 149 -17.81 10.11 4.11
CA GLY A 149 -17.06 11.37 3.93
C GLY A 149 -17.37 12.45 4.97
N GLN A 150 -18.41 12.27 5.77
CA GLN A 150 -18.90 13.25 6.74
C GLN A 150 -18.51 12.93 8.18
N ILE A 151 -17.99 11.72 8.46
CA ILE A 151 -17.65 11.25 9.82
C ILE A 151 -16.68 12.20 10.50
N ARG A 152 -15.67 12.71 9.79
CA ARG A 152 -14.69 13.68 10.30
C ARG A 152 -15.29 15.02 10.72
N TYR A 153 -16.46 15.40 10.17
CA TYR A 153 -17.06 16.72 10.35
C TYR A 153 -18.32 16.71 11.23
N LYS A 154 -19.04 15.59 11.27
CA LYS A 154 -20.37 15.52 11.91
C LYS A 154 -20.34 15.10 13.39
N LYS A 155 -19.17 14.97 14.04
CA LYS A 155 -19.03 14.69 15.49
C LYS A 155 -20.16 13.78 16.02
N PHE A 156 -20.25 12.52 15.54
CA PHE A 156 -21.22 11.53 15.99
C PHE A 156 -22.70 11.94 15.86
N ALA A 157 -23.06 12.61 14.76
CA ALA A 157 -24.47 12.73 14.41
C ALA A 157 -25.14 11.34 14.38
N ASN A 158 -26.44 11.27 14.65
CA ASN A 158 -27.18 10.00 14.71
C ASN A 158 -26.97 9.13 13.45
N GLU A 159 -26.81 9.77 12.29
CA GLU A 159 -26.54 9.09 11.02
C GLU A 159 -25.16 8.39 11.02
N VAL A 160 -24.18 8.93 11.74
CA VAL A 160 -22.83 8.33 11.84
C VAL A 160 -22.87 7.08 12.73
N ILE A 161 -23.58 7.14 13.85
CA ILE A 161 -23.75 5.98 14.75
C ILE A 161 -24.50 4.85 14.04
N LYS A 162 -25.59 5.20 13.34
CA LYS A 162 -26.35 4.24 12.53
C LYS A 162 -25.49 3.66 11.41
N TYR A 163 -24.76 4.51 10.69
CA TYR A 163 -23.87 4.08 9.61
C TYR A 163 -22.85 3.05 10.10
N GLY A 164 -22.14 3.33 11.20
CA GLY A 164 -21.20 2.38 11.78
C GLY A 164 -21.84 1.07 12.21
N ALA A 165 -23.06 1.12 12.78
CA ALA A 165 -23.81 -0.07 13.13
C ALA A 165 -24.20 -0.91 11.90
N ASP A 166 -24.56 -0.27 10.79
CA ASP A 166 -24.97 -0.93 9.55
C ASP A 166 -23.80 -1.68 8.87
N ASP A 167 -22.56 -1.20 9.01
CA ASP A 167 -21.36 -1.83 8.41
C ASP A 167 -21.02 -3.20 9.04
N VAL A 168 -21.52 -3.49 10.24
CA VAL A 168 -21.30 -4.79 10.93
C VAL A 168 -22.52 -5.70 10.97
N VAL A 169 -23.49 -5.50 10.07
CA VAL A 169 -24.73 -6.32 10.05
C VAL A 169 -24.61 -7.58 9.18
N TYR A 170 -23.88 -7.49 8.06
CA TYR A 170 -23.94 -8.49 6.99
C TYR A 170 -22.64 -9.26 6.78
N LEU A 171 -21.59 -9.00 7.57
CA LEU A 171 -20.28 -9.62 7.38
C LEU A 171 -20.32 -11.15 7.60
N TYR A 172 -21.12 -11.61 8.57
CA TYR A 172 -21.31 -13.02 8.82
C TYR A 172 -22.02 -13.74 7.67
N ASP A 173 -23.05 -13.14 7.08
CA ASP A 173 -23.76 -13.75 5.95
C ASP A 173 -22.83 -13.84 4.72
N ILE A 174 -22.03 -12.80 4.48
CA ILE A 174 -21.01 -12.80 3.43
C ILE A 174 -20.02 -13.95 3.67
N MET A 175 -19.52 -14.09 4.90
CA MET A 175 -18.61 -15.18 5.28
C MET A 175 -19.21 -16.56 4.98
N ILE A 176 -20.47 -16.81 5.36
CA ILE A 176 -21.14 -18.11 5.12
C ILE A 176 -21.21 -18.42 3.62
N LEU A 177 -21.58 -17.45 2.79
CA LEU A 177 -21.64 -17.64 1.34
C LEU A 177 -20.26 -17.86 0.72
N GLN A 178 -19.25 -17.12 1.20
CA GLN A 178 -17.86 -17.29 0.76
C GLN A 178 -17.32 -18.68 1.14
N LEU A 179 -17.56 -19.15 2.37
CA LEU A 179 -17.13 -20.48 2.82
C LEU A 179 -17.79 -21.60 2.02
N LYS A 180 -19.07 -21.43 1.65
CA LYS A 180 -19.76 -22.37 0.76
C LYS A 180 -19.05 -22.45 -0.60
N GLU A 181 -18.78 -21.31 -1.23
CA GLU A 181 -18.09 -21.26 -2.52
C GLU A 181 -16.63 -21.76 -2.42
N CYS A 182 -15.92 -21.42 -1.33
CA CYS A 182 -14.57 -21.97 -1.08
C CYS A 182 -14.57 -23.50 -0.97
N LYS A 183 -15.62 -24.08 -0.39
CA LYS A 183 -15.76 -25.53 -0.35
C LYS A 183 -15.99 -26.12 -1.74
N GLU A 184 -16.85 -25.50 -2.56
CA GLU A 184 -17.12 -25.92 -3.94
C GLU A 184 -15.89 -25.79 -4.83
N LYS A 185 -15.04 -24.79 -4.59
CA LYS A 185 -13.78 -24.54 -5.33
C LYS A 185 -12.54 -25.21 -4.69
N GLU A 186 -12.71 -26.01 -3.66
CA GLU A 186 -11.65 -26.73 -2.94
C GLU A 186 -10.54 -25.81 -2.38
N CYS A 187 -10.87 -24.54 -2.03
CA CYS A 187 -9.90 -23.55 -1.55
C CYS A 187 -10.09 -23.13 -0.07
N LEU A 188 -10.81 -23.94 0.76
CA LEU A 188 -11.01 -23.64 2.18
C LEU A 188 -9.69 -23.49 2.96
N VAL A 189 -8.70 -24.32 2.66
CA VAL A 189 -7.38 -24.26 3.32
C VAL A 189 -6.69 -22.93 2.98
N GLY A 190 -6.77 -22.52 1.71
CA GLY A 190 -6.25 -21.21 1.26
C GLY A 190 -6.96 -20.05 1.96
N ALA A 191 -8.30 -20.08 2.02
CA ALA A 191 -9.08 -19.04 2.69
C ALA A 191 -8.73 -18.92 4.18
N LYS A 192 -8.54 -20.07 4.87
CA LYS A 192 -8.10 -20.09 6.26
C LYS A 192 -6.71 -19.50 6.41
N LEU A 193 -5.75 -19.92 5.56
CA LEU A 193 -4.38 -19.42 5.60
C LEU A 193 -4.31 -17.91 5.39
N GLU A 194 -5.03 -17.39 4.40
CA GLU A 194 -5.08 -15.96 4.11
C GLU A 194 -5.67 -15.17 5.29
N CYS A 195 -6.72 -15.68 5.95
CA CYS A 195 -7.26 -15.04 7.14
C CYS A 195 -6.30 -15.11 8.34
N ASP A 196 -5.62 -16.24 8.55
CA ASP A 196 -4.64 -16.42 9.65
C ASP A 196 -3.44 -15.46 9.47
N VAL A 197 -3.10 -15.04 8.24
CA VAL A 197 -2.00 -14.11 7.92
C VAL A 197 -2.39 -12.65 8.15
N VAL A 198 -3.69 -12.27 8.10
CA VAL A 198 -4.14 -10.87 8.24
C VAL A 198 -3.56 -10.17 9.48
N PRO A 199 -3.58 -10.75 10.70
CA PRO A 199 -2.98 -10.09 11.87
C PRO A 199 -1.48 -9.87 11.74
N ALA A 200 -0.75 -10.80 11.13
CA ALA A 200 0.69 -10.66 10.91
C ALA A 200 0.99 -9.54 9.90
N MET A 201 0.20 -9.41 8.84
CA MET A 201 0.32 -8.35 7.86
C MET A 201 -0.02 -6.98 8.45
N ALA A 202 -1.08 -6.91 9.26
CA ALA A 202 -1.44 -5.69 9.99
C ALA A 202 -0.31 -5.26 10.92
N TYR A 203 0.31 -6.20 11.64
CA TYR A 203 1.41 -5.92 12.56
C TYR A 203 2.67 -5.47 11.82
N LEU A 204 2.99 -6.10 10.69
CA LEU A 204 4.14 -5.73 9.85
C LEU A 204 4.02 -4.28 9.34
N GLU A 205 2.85 -3.88 8.86
CA GLU A 205 2.58 -2.52 8.40
C GLU A 205 2.61 -1.51 9.55
N TRP A 206 2.01 -1.87 10.68
CA TRP A 206 1.96 -1.04 11.88
C TRP A 206 3.35 -0.84 12.50
N CYS A 207 4.16 -1.89 12.58
CA CYS A 207 5.54 -1.80 13.08
C CYS A 207 6.43 -0.90 12.22
N GLY A 208 6.30 -0.99 10.90
CA GLY A 208 7.23 -0.34 9.98
C GLY A 208 8.67 -0.81 10.15
N ILE A 209 9.59 -0.16 9.44
CA ILE A 209 11.02 -0.46 9.46
C ILE A 209 11.84 0.82 9.60
N LYS A 210 12.87 0.81 10.43
CA LYS A 210 13.74 1.98 10.62
C LYS A 210 14.71 2.14 9.47
N LEU A 211 14.79 3.37 8.95
CA LEU A 211 15.78 3.82 7.99
C LEU A 211 16.82 4.69 8.71
N ASP A 212 18.10 4.38 8.55
CA ASP A 212 19.21 5.24 8.94
C ASP A 212 19.33 6.36 7.90
N GLU A 213 18.91 7.55 8.29
CA GLU A 213 18.83 8.69 7.36
C GLU A 213 20.20 9.10 6.83
N ASP A 214 21.26 9.02 7.64
CA ASP A 214 22.59 9.45 7.22
C ASP A 214 23.20 8.46 6.22
N LYS A 215 23.06 7.17 6.46
CA LYS A 215 23.44 6.14 5.48
C LYS A 215 22.64 6.31 4.18
N TRP A 216 21.34 6.58 4.27
CA TRP A 216 20.50 6.80 3.10
C TRP A 216 20.89 8.05 2.30
N LYS A 217 21.19 9.17 2.98
CA LYS A 217 21.70 10.40 2.36
C LYS A 217 23.03 10.16 1.64
N ASN A 218 23.95 9.42 2.29
CA ASN A 218 25.23 9.05 1.69
C ASN A 218 25.06 8.16 0.45
N LYS A 219 24.15 7.17 0.53
CA LYS A 219 23.74 6.34 -0.63
C LYS A 219 23.20 7.21 -1.76
N MET A 220 22.27 8.14 -1.47
CA MET A 220 21.71 9.05 -2.49
C MET A 220 22.76 9.90 -3.18
N LYS A 221 23.76 10.39 -2.43
CA LYS A 221 24.89 11.14 -3.01
C LYS A 221 25.67 10.28 -4.00
N LYS A 222 26.04 9.06 -3.59
CA LYS A 222 26.75 8.09 -4.43
C LYS A 222 25.95 7.70 -5.68
N ASP A 223 24.65 7.46 -5.54
CA ASP A 223 23.76 7.16 -6.67
C ASP A 223 23.73 8.29 -7.69
N LYS A 224 23.68 9.54 -7.22
CA LYS A 224 23.71 10.72 -8.08
C LYS A 224 25.05 10.87 -8.79
N GLU A 225 26.15 10.61 -8.11
CA GLU A 225 27.51 10.61 -8.71
C GLU A 225 27.60 9.53 -9.81
N ASN A 226 27.09 8.33 -9.54
CA ASN A 226 27.05 7.23 -10.51
C ASN A 226 26.19 7.57 -11.74
N LEU A 227 25.00 8.18 -11.51
CA LEU A 227 24.13 8.63 -12.60
C LEU A 227 24.81 9.71 -13.46
N ASN A 228 25.43 10.71 -12.83
CA ASN A 228 26.14 11.76 -13.55
C ASN A 228 27.26 11.19 -14.43
N LYS A 229 28.03 10.24 -13.89
CA LYS A 229 29.07 9.53 -14.66
C LYS A 229 28.48 8.74 -15.81
N ALA A 230 27.37 8.04 -15.61
CA ALA A 230 26.70 7.28 -16.69
C ALA A 230 26.18 8.22 -17.80
N ILE A 231 25.69 9.42 -17.44
CA ILE A 231 25.28 10.46 -18.40
C ILE A 231 26.51 10.97 -19.16
N GLU A 232 27.61 11.22 -18.49
CA GLU A 232 28.85 11.65 -19.12
C GLU A 232 29.38 10.58 -20.09
N ASP A 233 29.44 9.33 -19.68
CA ASP A 233 29.91 8.20 -20.48
C ASP A 233 29.08 8.05 -21.77
N ILE A 234 27.74 8.06 -21.65
CA ILE A 234 26.86 7.91 -22.83
C ILE A 234 26.88 9.18 -23.74
N ASN A 235 27.03 10.36 -23.17
CA ASN A 235 27.18 11.59 -23.93
C ASN A 235 28.52 11.60 -24.71
N ASN A 236 29.61 11.13 -24.09
CA ASN A 236 30.90 10.98 -24.76
C ASN A 236 30.84 9.97 -25.92
N PHE A 237 30.04 8.92 -25.79
CA PHE A 237 29.77 8.01 -26.90
C PHE A 237 29.07 8.72 -28.06
N VAL A 238 28.05 9.54 -27.79
CA VAL A 238 27.35 10.35 -28.84
C VAL A 238 28.32 11.27 -29.57
N ILE A 239 29.16 12.01 -28.84
CA ILE A 239 30.13 12.95 -29.40
C ILE A 239 31.12 12.23 -30.32
N LYS A 240 31.57 11.05 -29.96
CA LYS A 240 32.51 10.23 -30.71
C LYS A 240 31.91 9.49 -31.90
N THR A 241 30.58 9.39 -32.00
CA THR A 241 29.87 8.61 -33.01
C THR A 241 29.45 9.49 -34.20
N PRO A 242 30.07 9.41 -35.39
CA PRO A 242 29.80 10.29 -36.51
C PRO A 242 28.35 10.32 -36.99
N SER A 243 27.66 9.17 -36.94
CA SER A 243 26.24 9.07 -37.30
C SER A 243 25.30 9.84 -36.37
N LEU A 244 25.78 10.23 -35.19
CA LEU A 244 25.02 10.98 -34.18
C LEU A 244 25.40 12.46 -34.10
N SER A 245 26.20 12.99 -35.06
CA SER A 245 26.71 14.38 -35.08
C SER A 245 25.61 15.44 -34.94
N LYS A 246 24.37 15.17 -35.39
CA LYS A 246 23.24 16.11 -35.26
C LYS A 246 22.74 16.29 -33.82
N TYR A 247 23.17 15.44 -32.90
CA TYR A 247 22.68 15.43 -31.50
C TYR A 247 23.67 16.08 -30.52
N HIS A 248 24.77 16.65 -31.00
CA HIS A 248 25.70 17.41 -30.17
C HIS A 248 26.20 18.64 -30.89
N TYR A 249 26.65 19.65 -30.14
CA TYR A 249 27.23 20.85 -30.64
C TYR A 249 28.25 21.41 -29.63
N TYR A 250 29.18 22.23 -30.10
CA TYR A 250 30.11 22.92 -29.23
C TYR A 250 29.48 24.24 -28.76
N GLU A 251 29.27 24.38 -27.45
CA GLU A 251 28.78 25.61 -26.84
C GLU A 251 29.94 26.57 -26.60
N ASN A 252 29.87 27.77 -27.18
CA ASN A 252 30.78 28.87 -26.90
C ASN A 252 30.14 29.84 -25.92
N SER A 253 30.81 30.13 -24.82
CA SER A 253 30.37 31.08 -23.80
C SER A 253 31.41 32.16 -23.57
N LEU A 254 30.98 33.32 -23.06
CA LEU A 254 31.88 34.37 -22.57
C LEU A 254 32.70 33.91 -21.35
N PHE A 255 32.24 32.90 -20.67
CA PHE A 255 32.89 32.30 -19.53
C PHE A 255 33.46 30.93 -19.93
N PRO A 256 34.80 30.73 -19.85
CA PRO A 256 35.45 29.49 -20.31
C PRO A 256 34.89 28.20 -19.66
N GLU A 257 34.46 28.28 -18.43
CA GLU A 257 33.87 27.15 -17.68
C GLU A 257 32.54 26.62 -18.24
N TYR A 258 31.88 27.42 -19.10
CA TYR A 258 30.65 27.00 -19.78
C TYR A 258 30.88 26.62 -21.26
N CYS A 259 32.11 26.70 -21.75
CA CYS A 259 32.45 26.22 -23.09
C CYS A 259 32.60 24.70 -23.10
N GLY A 260 32.13 24.03 -24.15
CA GLY A 260 32.34 22.60 -24.33
C GLY A 260 31.27 21.92 -25.18
N GLU A 261 31.48 20.64 -25.40
CA GLU A 261 30.51 19.79 -26.09
C GLU A 261 29.21 19.61 -25.27
N ARG A 262 28.10 19.81 -25.95
CA ARG A 262 26.74 19.62 -25.40
C ARG A 262 25.99 18.58 -26.20
N VAL A 263 25.37 17.64 -25.52
CA VAL A 263 24.46 16.64 -26.10
C VAL A 263 23.03 17.09 -25.87
N THR A 264 22.21 17.04 -26.92
CA THR A 264 20.80 17.49 -26.88
C THR A 264 19.81 16.40 -26.56
N ILE A 265 20.26 15.16 -26.35
CA ILE A 265 19.42 14.01 -26.12
C ILE A 265 18.92 14.02 -24.68
N ASN A 266 17.61 13.90 -24.52
CA ASN A 266 16.99 13.55 -23.24
C ASN A 266 16.89 12.01 -23.15
N TRP A 267 17.76 11.40 -22.36
CA TRP A 267 17.83 9.95 -22.20
C TRP A 267 16.60 9.34 -21.48
N ASP A 268 15.80 10.14 -20.78
CA ASP A 268 14.51 9.74 -20.20
C ASP A 268 13.36 9.78 -21.22
N SER A 269 13.60 10.25 -22.46
CA SER A 269 12.59 10.28 -23.52
C SER A 269 12.67 9.05 -24.40
N PRO A 270 11.74 8.05 -24.29
CA PRO A 270 11.75 6.86 -25.13
C PRO A 270 11.76 7.19 -26.62
N LYS A 271 11.07 8.27 -27.03
CA LYS A 271 11.00 8.70 -28.42
C LYS A 271 12.37 9.09 -28.98
N GLN A 272 13.15 9.88 -28.21
CA GLN A 272 14.48 10.27 -28.66
C GLN A 272 15.45 9.10 -28.67
N VAL A 273 15.36 8.21 -27.67
CA VAL A 273 16.20 7.01 -27.61
C VAL A 273 15.89 6.03 -28.76
N VAL A 274 14.61 5.93 -29.16
CA VAL A 274 14.21 5.16 -30.37
C VAL A 274 14.96 5.66 -31.61
N GLU A 275 14.97 6.99 -31.83
CA GLU A 275 15.70 7.58 -32.99
C GLU A 275 17.20 7.25 -32.95
N ILE A 276 17.83 7.34 -31.79
CA ILE A 276 19.25 6.99 -31.62
C ILE A 276 19.48 5.50 -31.90
N ALA A 277 18.67 4.63 -31.32
CA ALA A 277 18.80 3.20 -31.51
C ALA A 277 18.64 2.79 -32.99
N GLN A 278 17.67 3.40 -33.70
CA GLN A 278 17.47 3.15 -35.13
C GLN A 278 18.67 3.60 -35.98
N ILE A 279 19.25 4.80 -35.70
CA ILE A 279 20.47 5.28 -36.37
C ILE A 279 21.65 4.32 -36.15
N LEU A 280 21.72 3.69 -34.97
CA LEU A 280 22.75 2.70 -34.63
C LEU A 280 22.47 1.31 -35.17
N GLY A 281 21.36 1.12 -35.90
CA GLY A 281 21.01 -0.13 -36.60
C GLY A 281 20.13 -1.08 -35.81
N PHE A 282 19.60 -0.69 -34.62
CA PHE A 282 18.68 -1.54 -33.86
C PHE A 282 17.27 -1.53 -34.45
N ASN A 283 16.63 -2.68 -34.44
CA ASN A 283 15.19 -2.75 -34.67
C ASN A 283 14.45 -2.43 -33.37
N THR A 284 13.69 -1.34 -33.35
CA THR A 284 12.91 -0.92 -32.18
C THR A 284 11.47 -1.41 -32.22
N THR A 285 10.99 -1.98 -33.33
CA THR A 285 9.60 -2.38 -33.52
C THR A 285 9.28 -3.65 -32.75
N VAL A 286 8.23 -3.62 -31.94
CA VAL A 286 7.70 -4.77 -31.21
C VAL A 286 6.18 -4.85 -31.41
N LYS A 287 5.64 -6.07 -31.45
CA LYS A 287 4.18 -6.27 -31.46
C LYS A 287 3.63 -6.25 -30.02
N ASP A 288 2.64 -5.43 -29.79
CA ASP A 288 1.91 -5.43 -28.51
C ASP A 288 1.15 -6.76 -28.39
N LYS A 289 1.38 -7.49 -27.29
CA LYS A 289 0.78 -8.81 -27.08
C LYS A 289 -0.74 -8.79 -26.91
N LYS A 290 -1.32 -7.63 -26.57
CA LYS A 290 -2.75 -7.49 -26.30
C LYS A 290 -3.52 -6.99 -27.52
N THR A 291 -2.96 -5.99 -28.22
CA THR A 291 -3.62 -5.35 -29.36
C THR A 291 -3.15 -5.90 -30.71
N GLY A 292 -1.99 -6.54 -30.75
CA GLY A 292 -1.33 -6.98 -31.99
C GLY A 292 -0.69 -5.84 -32.79
N GLU A 293 -0.83 -4.60 -32.35
CA GLU A 293 -0.28 -3.40 -33.01
C GLU A 293 1.23 -3.32 -32.88
N GLU A 294 1.87 -2.78 -33.90
CA GLU A 294 3.30 -2.51 -33.88
C GLU A 294 3.58 -1.18 -33.19
N LYS A 295 4.56 -1.18 -32.28
CA LYS A 295 5.04 0.01 -31.58
C LYS A 295 6.53 -0.06 -31.37
N ASP A 296 7.17 1.14 -31.24
CA ASP A 296 8.58 1.21 -30.90
C ASP A 296 8.83 0.95 -29.40
N SER A 297 9.93 0.27 -29.10
CA SER A 297 10.37 -0.03 -27.73
C SER A 297 11.89 -0.04 -27.63
N VAL A 298 12.39 0.64 -26.60
CA VAL A 298 13.81 0.64 -26.20
C VAL A 298 14.00 -0.04 -24.83
N LEU A 299 13.05 -0.88 -24.45
CA LEU A 299 13.18 -1.69 -23.23
C LEU A 299 14.34 -2.66 -23.33
N GLU A 300 15.08 -2.83 -22.24
CA GLU A 300 16.22 -3.75 -22.13
C GLU A 300 15.87 -5.14 -22.65
N LYS A 301 14.72 -5.68 -22.28
CA LYS A 301 14.22 -7.00 -22.73
C LYS A 301 14.19 -7.13 -24.26
N HIS A 302 13.95 -6.05 -25.00
CA HIS A 302 13.90 -6.06 -26.46
C HIS A 302 15.29 -5.82 -27.06
N LEU A 303 15.98 -4.76 -26.61
CA LEU A 303 17.28 -4.41 -27.17
C LEU A 303 18.36 -5.44 -26.85
N SER A 304 18.32 -6.10 -25.68
CA SER A 304 19.30 -7.15 -25.30
C SER A 304 19.28 -8.37 -26.20
N THR A 305 18.18 -8.61 -26.95
CA THR A 305 18.14 -9.68 -27.94
C THR A 305 18.94 -9.39 -29.21
N GLN A 306 19.43 -8.16 -29.38
CA GLN A 306 20.13 -7.66 -30.56
C GLN A 306 21.61 -7.35 -30.28
N LYS A 307 22.22 -8.14 -29.37
CA LYS A 307 23.66 -8.05 -29.07
C LYS A 307 24.50 -8.24 -30.35
N GLY A 308 25.62 -7.53 -30.44
CA GLY A 308 26.51 -7.55 -31.60
C GLY A 308 26.24 -6.44 -32.65
N ILE A 309 25.12 -5.68 -32.54
CA ILE A 309 24.88 -4.51 -33.41
C ILE A 309 25.73 -3.33 -32.92
N ASN A 310 25.57 -2.94 -31.65
CA ASN A 310 26.36 -1.92 -30.97
C ASN A 310 26.32 -2.17 -29.47
N ASP A 311 27.21 -3.06 -29.01
CA ASP A 311 27.23 -3.50 -27.59
C ASP A 311 27.70 -2.37 -26.66
N GLU A 312 28.53 -1.45 -27.14
CA GLU A 312 28.95 -0.28 -26.35
C GLU A 312 27.76 0.60 -25.99
N PHE A 313 26.93 0.94 -26.97
CA PHE A 313 25.70 1.71 -26.72
C PHE A 313 24.77 0.98 -25.75
N LEU A 314 24.52 -0.31 -25.95
CA LEU A 314 23.64 -1.08 -25.05
C LEU A 314 24.12 -1.04 -23.60
N ASN A 315 25.42 -1.27 -23.38
CA ASN A 315 26.00 -1.27 -22.04
C ASN A 315 25.89 0.12 -21.37
N LEU A 316 26.16 1.19 -22.12
CA LEU A 316 26.06 2.55 -21.61
C LEU A 316 24.60 2.94 -21.31
N TYR A 317 23.69 2.61 -22.21
CA TYR A 317 22.29 2.97 -22.07
C TYR A 317 21.60 2.18 -20.92
N PHE A 318 21.88 0.88 -20.79
CA PHE A 318 21.31 0.10 -19.69
C PHE A 318 21.88 0.54 -18.33
N LYS A 319 23.16 0.86 -18.27
CA LYS A 319 23.78 1.44 -17.07
C LYS A 319 23.15 2.79 -16.68
N TYR A 320 22.89 3.65 -17.66
CA TYR A 320 22.15 4.88 -17.44
C TYR A 320 20.73 4.59 -16.89
N GLN A 321 19.98 3.68 -17.53
CA GLN A 321 18.63 3.33 -17.09
C GLN A 321 18.62 2.76 -15.66
N GLU A 322 19.59 1.92 -15.30
CA GLU A 322 19.74 1.38 -13.95
C GLU A 322 19.90 2.50 -12.91
N TYR A 323 20.86 3.39 -13.11
CA TYR A 323 21.10 4.49 -12.17
C TYR A 323 19.99 5.54 -12.15
N SER A 324 19.40 5.88 -13.29
CA SER A 324 18.25 6.77 -13.37
C SER A 324 17.06 6.21 -12.56
N LYS A 325 16.78 4.90 -12.70
CA LYS A 325 15.75 4.22 -11.92
C LYS A 325 16.06 4.24 -10.42
N VAL A 326 17.30 4.01 -10.03
CA VAL A 326 17.70 4.00 -8.61
C VAL A 326 17.52 5.40 -8.01
N VAL A 327 17.98 6.45 -8.66
CA VAL A 327 17.87 7.83 -8.20
C VAL A 327 16.41 8.27 -8.10
N SER A 328 15.60 7.96 -9.12
CA SER A 328 14.19 8.37 -9.17
C SER A 328 13.31 7.60 -8.18
N SER A 329 13.55 6.28 -8.00
CA SER A 329 12.68 5.41 -7.20
C SER A 329 13.11 5.26 -5.74
N PHE A 330 14.41 5.40 -5.45
CA PHE A 330 14.99 5.11 -4.12
C PHE A 330 15.78 6.31 -3.57
N GLY A 331 15.19 7.49 -3.66
CA GLY A 331 15.78 8.76 -3.26
C GLY A 331 15.03 9.45 -2.12
N GLN A 332 14.82 10.75 -2.29
CA GLN A 332 14.20 11.65 -1.30
C GLN A 332 12.81 11.21 -0.85
N GLY A 333 12.04 10.54 -1.71
CA GLY A 333 10.72 10.03 -1.37
C GLY A 333 10.71 9.10 -0.16
N HIS A 334 11.76 8.30 0.05
CA HIS A 334 11.89 7.44 1.24
C HIS A 334 12.09 8.27 2.51
N LEU A 335 12.96 9.29 2.48
CA LEU A 335 13.15 10.19 3.62
C LEU A 335 11.87 10.96 3.96
N ASN A 336 11.17 11.42 2.94
CA ASN A 336 9.89 12.11 3.12
C ASN A 336 8.82 11.18 3.73
N SER A 337 8.90 9.88 3.46
CA SER A 337 7.93 8.87 3.93
C SER A 337 8.23 8.33 5.34
N ILE A 338 9.29 8.77 6.01
CA ILE A 338 9.52 8.45 7.42
C ILE A 338 8.43 9.10 8.25
N ASN A 339 7.69 8.29 9.01
CA ASN A 339 6.66 8.76 9.93
C ASN A 339 7.32 9.46 11.13
N PRO A 340 6.96 10.71 11.46
CA PRO A 340 7.62 11.50 12.50
C PRO A 340 7.33 10.99 13.93
N ILE A 341 6.27 10.23 14.13
CA ILE A 341 5.91 9.68 15.44
C ILE A 341 6.72 8.43 15.74
N THR A 342 6.86 7.53 14.76
CA THR A 342 7.54 6.24 14.92
C THR A 342 9.02 6.29 14.54
N GLY A 343 9.45 7.28 13.75
CA GLY A 343 10.77 7.35 13.14
C GLY A 343 11.02 6.25 12.10
N ARG A 344 9.96 5.61 11.58
CA ARG A 344 10.04 4.46 10.69
C ARG A 344 9.32 4.69 9.38
N LEU A 345 9.67 3.90 8.38
CA LEU A 345 8.92 3.77 7.14
C LEU A 345 7.79 2.77 7.33
N HIS A 346 6.59 3.18 7.00
CA HIS A 346 5.42 2.31 6.94
C HIS A 346 5.02 2.13 5.49
N THR A 347 4.78 0.89 5.09
CA THR A 347 4.33 0.57 3.74
C THR A 347 3.02 -0.22 3.80
N VAL A 348 2.44 -0.48 2.65
CA VAL A 348 1.20 -1.26 2.53
C VAL A 348 1.50 -2.56 1.79
N TYR A 349 1.10 -3.68 2.34
CA TYR A 349 1.17 -4.98 1.71
C TYR A 349 -0.21 -5.45 1.26
N GLN A 350 -0.31 -5.91 0.03
CA GLN A 350 -1.50 -6.57 -0.51
C GLN A 350 -1.24 -8.06 -0.56
N GLN A 351 -1.92 -8.85 0.28
CA GLN A 351 -1.72 -10.30 0.37
C GLN A 351 -1.93 -10.99 -0.98
N ILE A 352 -3.01 -10.67 -1.66
CA ILE A 352 -3.35 -11.17 -2.99
C ILE A 352 -3.13 -10.03 -4.01
N GLY A 353 -1.91 -9.52 -4.06
CA GLY A 353 -1.56 -8.35 -4.87
C GLY A 353 -1.32 -8.62 -6.36
N ALA A 354 -0.97 -9.85 -6.72
CA ALA A 354 -0.75 -10.28 -8.10
C ALA A 354 -1.81 -11.29 -8.56
N ALA A 355 -2.02 -11.41 -9.88
CA ALA A 355 -2.92 -12.42 -10.45
C ALA A 355 -2.50 -13.87 -10.14
N SER A 356 -1.24 -14.08 -9.77
CA SER A 356 -0.70 -15.38 -9.33
C SER A 356 -0.92 -15.66 -7.83
N GLY A 357 -1.60 -14.78 -7.09
CA GLY A 357 -1.75 -14.86 -5.63
C GLY A 357 -0.54 -14.39 -4.83
N ARG A 358 0.54 -13.95 -5.49
CA ARG A 358 1.71 -13.40 -4.78
C ARG A 358 1.37 -12.08 -4.10
N MET A 359 1.95 -11.88 -2.93
CA MET A 359 1.93 -10.61 -2.22
C MET A 359 2.58 -9.51 -3.05
N SER A 360 2.06 -8.29 -2.98
CA SER A 360 2.72 -7.08 -3.48
C SER A 360 2.87 -6.05 -2.38
N CYS A 361 3.87 -5.19 -2.53
CA CYS A 361 4.22 -4.16 -1.55
C CYS A 361 4.22 -2.78 -2.21
N GLY A 362 3.88 -1.77 -1.41
CA GLY A 362 3.78 -0.39 -1.84
C GLY A 362 2.42 -0.04 -2.44
N SER A 363 2.18 1.23 -2.62
CA SER A 363 0.96 1.75 -3.24
C SER A 363 1.31 2.86 -4.22
N LYS A 364 0.52 2.96 -5.30
CA LYS A 364 0.54 4.13 -6.20
C LYS A 364 -0.15 5.34 -5.57
N GLN A 365 -0.95 5.11 -4.54
CA GLN A 365 -1.59 6.20 -3.79
C GLN A 365 -0.56 6.88 -2.90
N SER A 366 -0.64 8.20 -2.82
CA SER A 366 0.15 9.00 -1.90
C SER A 366 -0.33 8.77 -0.47
N ASN A 367 0.57 8.84 0.51
CA ASN A 367 0.21 8.91 1.92
C ASN A 367 -0.20 10.36 2.25
N ASN A 368 -1.48 10.68 2.01
CA ASN A 368 -2.01 12.03 2.17
C ASN A 368 -1.97 12.53 3.61
N ASP A 369 -2.17 11.66 4.60
CA ASP A 369 -2.16 12.02 6.01
C ASP A 369 -0.74 12.45 6.43
N LEU A 370 0.27 11.65 6.06
CA LEU A 370 1.68 11.97 6.32
C LEU A 370 2.13 13.22 5.55
N ALA A 371 1.72 13.37 4.29
CA ALA A 371 2.02 14.54 3.49
C ALA A 371 1.45 15.82 4.14
N LYS A 372 0.19 15.78 4.56
CA LYS A 372 -0.46 16.89 5.29
C LYS A 372 0.26 17.21 6.60
N TYR A 373 0.58 16.19 7.39
CA TYR A 373 1.29 16.35 8.67
C TYR A 373 2.66 17.02 8.47
N LYS A 374 3.44 16.58 7.46
CA LYS A 374 4.78 17.11 7.14
C LYS A 374 4.74 18.40 6.30
N LYS A 375 3.57 18.91 5.91
CA LYS A 375 3.39 20.06 5.01
C LYS A 375 4.10 19.87 3.66
N LEU A 376 4.09 18.67 3.14
CA LEU A 376 4.61 18.27 1.84
C LEU A 376 3.49 18.11 0.82
N LYS A 377 3.84 18.07 -0.47
CA LYS A 377 2.88 17.70 -1.52
C LYS A 377 2.59 16.21 -1.45
N PRO A 378 1.36 15.76 -1.75
CA PRO A 378 1.05 14.32 -1.80
C PRO A 378 1.97 13.51 -2.71
N SER A 379 2.44 14.08 -3.81
CA SER A 379 3.39 13.42 -4.73
C SER A 379 4.80 13.19 -4.17
N GLU A 380 5.15 13.86 -3.07
CA GLU A 380 6.46 13.75 -2.42
C GLU A 380 6.50 12.68 -1.32
N VAL A 381 5.35 12.10 -0.97
CA VAL A 381 5.20 11.08 0.08
C VAL A 381 4.44 9.89 -0.50
N SER A 382 5.00 8.71 -0.33
CA SER A 382 4.42 7.47 -0.86
C SER A 382 4.49 6.34 0.17
N TYR A 383 3.87 5.22 -0.15
CA TYR A 383 4.11 3.95 0.53
C TYR A 383 5.24 3.22 -0.21
N PRO A 384 6.47 3.15 0.36
CA PRO A 384 7.62 2.60 -0.34
C PRO A 384 7.42 1.13 -0.72
N ASN A 385 7.89 0.73 -1.90
CA ASN A 385 7.87 -0.67 -2.29
C ASN A 385 9.11 -1.40 -1.78
N MET A 386 8.98 -2.06 -0.63
CA MET A 386 10.07 -2.76 0.04
C MET A 386 10.53 -4.03 -0.70
N GLN A 387 9.70 -4.59 -1.60
CA GLN A 387 10.05 -5.77 -2.41
C GLN A 387 10.94 -5.44 -3.62
N GLN A 388 11.04 -4.15 -3.99
CA GLN A 388 11.82 -3.71 -5.15
C GLN A 388 13.12 -2.99 -4.76
N LEU A 389 13.50 -3.01 -3.49
CA LEU A 389 14.75 -2.42 -3.03
C LEU A 389 15.94 -3.06 -3.76
N PRO A 390 16.91 -2.26 -4.23
CA PRO A 390 18.16 -2.77 -4.78
C PRO A 390 18.84 -3.76 -3.81
N ALA A 391 19.43 -4.82 -4.37
CA ALA A 391 20.06 -5.86 -3.58
C ALA A 391 21.49 -5.50 -3.11
N ASN A 392 21.94 -4.26 -3.39
CA ASN A 392 23.27 -3.81 -2.99
C ASN A 392 23.39 -3.53 -1.48
N GLU A 393 24.61 -3.56 -0.98
CA GLU A 393 24.92 -3.40 0.44
C GLU A 393 24.53 -1.99 0.94
N GLU A 394 24.78 -0.95 0.16
CA GLU A 394 24.51 0.44 0.53
C GLU A 394 23.01 0.66 0.81
N THR A 395 22.15 0.08 -0.03
CA THR A 395 20.69 0.17 0.18
C THR A 395 20.27 -0.65 1.38
N ARG A 396 20.69 -1.92 1.47
CA ARG A 396 20.23 -2.82 2.53
C ARG A 396 20.77 -2.45 3.92
N SER A 397 22.02 -2.02 4.02
CA SER A 397 22.61 -1.58 5.30
C SER A 397 22.03 -0.28 5.84
N SER A 398 21.26 0.45 5.02
CA SER A 398 20.53 1.64 5.48
C SER A 398 19.28 1.27 6.28
N PHE A 399 18.75 0.05 6.17
CA PHE A 399 17.69 -0.45 7.04
C PHE A 399 18.33 -1.05 8.29
N VAL A 400 17.96 -0.55 9.45
CA VAL A 400 18.61 -0.90 10.73
C VAL A 400 17.58 -1.39 11.74
N SER A 401 18.03 -2.30 12.62
CA SER A 401 17.28 -2.66 13.82
C SER A 401 17.45 -1.58 14.90
N GLU A 402 16.57 -1.56 15.89
CA GLU A 402 16.63 -0.63 17.02
C GLU A 402 16.98 -1.35 18.32
N ASN A 403 17.47 -0.58 19.30
CA ASN A 403 17.63 -1.01 20.69
C ASN A 403 18.40 -2.34 20.87
N ASN A 404 19.52 -2.49 20.17
CA ASN A 404 20.33 -3.71 20.20
C ASN A 404 19.63 -4.98 19.68
N ASN A 405 18.50 -4.84 18.98
CA ASN A 405 17.87 -5.95 18.27
C ASN A 405 18.66 -6.29 17.00
N LEU A 406 18.44 -7.49 16.49
CA LEU A 406 19.01 -7.98 15.23
C LEU A 406 17.90 -8.27 14.23
N PHE A 407 18.17 -8.09 12.95
CA PHE A 407 17.31 -8.65 11.91
C PHE A 407 17.52 -10.16 11.84
N CYS A 408 16.42 -10.88 11.77
CA CYS A 408 16.41 -12.29 11.43
C CYS A 408 15.92 -12.44 9.99
N SER A 409 16.70 -13.09 9.13
CA SER A 409 16.30 -13.46 7.79
C SER A 409 16.08 -14.97 7.74
N ALA A 410 14.90 -15.39 7.28
CA ALA A 410 14.56 -16.79 7.10
C ALA A 410 14.03 -17.01 5.68
N ASP A 411 14.52 -18.03 5.00
CA ASP A 411 14.09 -18.42 3.66
C ASP A 411 13.88 -19.92 3.61
N TYR A 412 12.87 -20.37 2.86
CA TYR A 412 12.65 -21.79 2.65
C TYR A 412 13.62 -22.28 1.57
N SER A 413 14.35 -23.34 1.86
CA SER A 413 15.09 -24.08 0.84
C SER A 413 14.11 -24.81 -0.07
N ALA A 414 14.27 -24.66 -1.38
CA ALA A 414 13.49 -25.38 -2.39
C ALA A 414 13.92 -26.86 -2.46
#